data_000b0b3c912287a164759367466e71b0
#
_entry.id   000b0b3c912287a164759367466e71b0
#
_cell.length_a   1.000
_cell.length_b   1.000
_cell.length_c   1.000
_cell.angle_alpha   90.00
_cell.angle_beta   90.00
_cell.angle_gamma   90.00
#
_symmetry.space_group_name_H-M   'P 1'
#
loop_
_entity.id
_entity.type
_entity.pdbx_description
1 polymer ?
#
loop_
_entity_poly.entity_id
_entity_poly.type
_entity_poly.pdbx_seq_one_letter_code
_entity_poly.pdbx_strand_id
1 'polypeptide(L)'
;PSVFGTSEPQENAANLRTRGFELSVKWQDKFLLAHRPFEYRVGFTLADNITEITKFDNPDGQIDQFYKGKRLGEIWGYTVEGFFQTDTEYLDHADQTKVNRRIQRNYLINHPVAGDIKFKDLDGNEEISPGDKTLSNPGDLRIIGNTSPRYSCSLNLGFNYSGFDFSAFFQGIMKRDWWPGKDN
;
A
#
# COMPACT_ATOMS: atom_id res chain seq x y z
N PRO A 1 24.60 5.34 23.96
CA PRO A 1 24.76 6.06 25.21
C PRO A 1 24.98 7.53 24.86
N SER A 2 23.98 8.38 25.18
CA SER A 2 24.07 9.81 24.90
C SER A 2 25.15 10.42 25.78
N VAL A 3 26.31 10.65 25.22
CA VAL A 3 27.42 11.37 25.87
C VAL A 3 27.02 12.80 26.23
N PHE A 4 25.96 13.35 25.64
CA PHE A 4 25.51 14.72 25.81
C PHE A 4 24.32 14.91 26.77
N GLY A 5 23.75 13.85 27.34
CA GLY A 5 22.62 13.97 28.29
C GLY A 5 21.32 14.58 27.74
N THR A 6 21.23 14.78 26.41
CA THR A 6 20.04 15.29 25.72
C THR A 6 19.71 14.39 24.53
N SER A 7 18.46 14.47 24.02
CA SER A 7 18.08 13.84 22.76
C SER A 7 18.88 14.43 21.60
N GLU A 8 19.21 13.60 20.62
CA GLU A 8 19.89 14.04 19.39
C GLU A 8 19.10 15.17 18.70
N PRO A 9 19.78 16.20 18.16
CA PRO A 9 19.11 17.26 17.44
C PRO A 9 18.41 16.71 16.20
N GLN A 10 17.18 17.15 15.95
CA GLN A 10 16.45 16.79 14.73
C GLN A 10 16.89 17.68 13.59
N GLU A 11 17.27 17.07 12.47
CA GLU A 11 17.65 17.75 11.24
C GLU A 11 16.62 17.54 10.13
N ASN A 12 16.51 18.50 9.22
CA ASN A 12 15.70 18.36 8.00
C ASN A 12 16.46 17.51 6.97
N ALA A 13 16.30 16.19 7.05
CA ALA A 13 17.04 15.23 6.24
C ALA A 13 16.40 14.92 4.88
N ALA A 14 15.10 15.24 4.67
CA ALA A 14 14.39 14.88 3.46
C ALA A 14 13.57 16.05 2.88
N ASN A 15 13.55 16.15 1.55
CA ASN A 15 12.59 17.00 0.83
C ASN A 15 11.50 16.14 0.22
N LEU A 16 10.26 16.57 0.38
CA LEU A 16 9.06 15.89 -0.08
C LEU A 16 8.32 16.76 -1.10
N ARG A 17 7.68 16.14 -2.06
CA ARG A 17 6.76 16.78 -3.00
C ARG A 17 5.46 16.02 -3.05
N THR A 18 4.38 16.69 -2.69
CA THR A 18 3.02 16.15 -2.83
C THR A 18 2.34 16.74 -4.05
N ARG A 19 1.71 15.89 -4.85
CA ARG A 19 0.87 16.26 -5.99
C ARG A 19 -0.46 15.56 -5.86
N GLY A 20 -1.54 16.26 -6.18
CA GLY A 20 -2.87 15.68 -6.08
C GLY A 20 -3.90 16.50 -6.80
N PHE A 21 -5.13 16.03 -6.73
CA PHE A 21 -6.30 16.75 -7.20
C PHE A 21 -7.45 16.55 -6.23
N GLU A 22 -8.37 17.50 -6.25
CA GLU A 22 -9.64 17.43 -5.54
C GLU A 22 -10.77 17.79 -6.50
N LEU A 23 -11.81 16.97 -6.52
CA LEU A 23 -13.04 17.20 -7.27
C LEU A 23 -14.20 17.26 -6.29
N SER A 24 -15.03 18.30 -6.40
CA SER A 24 -16.27 18.41 -5.65
C SER A 24 -17.39 18.79 -6.59
N VAL A 25 -18.41 17.95 -6.64
CA VAL A 25 -19.62 18.18 -7.44
C VAL A 25 -20.81 18.19 -6.50
N LYS A 26 -21.63 19.23 -6.60
CA LYS A 26 -22.88 19.34 -5.82
C LYS A 26 -24.00 19.65 -6.79
N TRP A 27 -25.08 18.93 -6.66
CA TRP A 27 -26.28 19.11 -7.42
C TRP A 27 -27.48 19.16 -6.49
N GLN A 28 -28.37 20.09 -6.72
CA GLN A 28 -29.67 20.17 -6.05
C GLN A 28 -30.72 20.63 -7.02
N ASP A 29 -31.92 20.09 -6.91
CA ASP A 29 -33.03 20.47 -7.74
C ASP A 29 -34.37 20.21 -7.04
N LYS A 30 -35.43 20.76 -7.58
CA LYS A 30 -36.78 20.67 -7.06
C LYS A 30 -37.78 20.55 -8.19
N PHE A 31 -38.68 19.59 -8.06
CA PHE A 31 -39.76 19.36 -9.01
C PHE A 31 -41.03 18.88 -8.27
N LEU A 32 -42.14 18.82 -9.00
CA LEU A 32 -43.42 18.31 -8.46
C LEU A 32 -43.51 16.81 -8.72
N LEU A 33 -43.57 16.03 -7.63
CA LEU A 33 -43.85 14.61 -7.64
C LEU A 33 -45.25 14.39 -7.05
N ALA A 34 -46.19 13.83 -7.82
CA ALA A 34 -47.57 13.63 -7.41
C ALA A 34 -48.21 14.90 -6.81
N HIS A 35 -48.04 16.04 -7.48
CA HIS A 35 -48.54 17.37 -7.08
C HIS A 35 -47.95 17.96 -5.79
N ARG A 36 -46.88 17.36 -5.26
CA ARG A 36 -46.17 17.87 -4.08
C ARG A 36 -44.71 18.16 -4.43
N PRO A 37 -44.08 19.18 -3.78
CA PRO A 37 -42.67 19.47 -4.02
C PRO A 37 -41.79 18.33 -3.53
N PHE A 38 -40.90 17.88 -4.44
CA PHE A 38 -39.80 16.98 -4.12
C PHE A 38 -38.50 17.75 -4.32
N GLU A 39 -37.72 17.86 -3.29
CA GLU A 39 -36.40 18.49 -3.31
C GLU A 39 -35.35 17.43 -3.09
N TYR A 40 -34.28 17.44 -3.87
CA TYR A 40 -33.17 16.53 -3.67
C TYR A 40 -31.81 17.22 -3.79
N ARG A 41 -30.83 16.66 -3.12
CA ARG A 41 -29.45 17.11 -3.15
C ARG A 41 -28.51 15.91 -3.25
N VAL A 42 -27.50 16.02 -4.10
CA VAL A 42 -26.44 15.06 -4.28
C VAL A 42 -25.12 15.80 -4.21
N GLY A 43 -24.21 15.33 -3.38
CA GLY A 43 -22.85 15.84 -3.28
C GLY A 43 -21.86 14.70 -3.45
N PHE A 44 -20.90 14.86 -4.34
CA PHE A 44 -19.81 13.90 -4.55
C PHE A 44 -18.47 14.61 -4.39
N THR A 45 -17.55 13.99 -3.68
CA THR A 45 -16.16 14.43 -3.61
C THR A 45 -15.22 13.28 -3.97
N LEU A 46 -14.15 13.61 -4.65
CA LEU A 46 -13.05 12.68 -4.94
C LEU A 46 -11.74 13.44 -4.80
N ALA A 47 -10.84 12.91 -3.98
CA ALA A 47 -9.50 13.46 -3.80
C ALA A 47 -8.45 12.37 -3.90
N ASP A 48 -7.31 12.71 -4.47
CA ASP A 48 -6.16 11.83 -4.54
C ASP A 48 -4.87 12.62 -4.44
N ASN A 49 -3.86 12.06 -3.77
CA ASN A 49 -2.53 12.64 -3.72
C ASN A 49 -1.44 11.56 -3.67
N ILE A 50 -0.26 11.96 -4.15
CA ILE A 50 0.97 11.16 -4.10
C ILE A 50 2.05 12.05 -3.50
N THR A 51 2.73 11.55 -2.48
CA THR A 51 3.90 12.18 -1.89
C THR A 51 5.15 11.40 -2.27
N GLU A 52 6.10 12.09 -2.86
CA GLU A 52 7.37 11.54 -3.35
C GLU A 52 8.53 12.24 -2.65
N ILE A 53 9.57 11.50 -2.33
CA ILE A 53 10.82 12.01 -1.79
C ILE A 53 11.66 12.57 -2.93
N THR A 54 11.94 13.86 -2.89
CA THR A 54 12.72 14.54 -3.95
C THR A 54 14.21 14.64 -3.63
N LYS A 55 14.55 14.61 -2.34
CA LYS A 55 15.92 14.61 -1.87
C LYS A 55 16.02 13.87 -0.54
N PHE A 56 16.98 13.00 -0.44
CA PHE A 56 17.41 12.32 0.79
C PHE A 56 18.83 11.81 0.57
N ASP A 57 19.63 11.78 1.63
CA ASP A 57 20.98 11.25 1.58
C ASP A 57 20.94 9.73 1.85
N ASN A 58 21.12 8.96 0.78
CA ASN A 58 21.15 7.50 0.79
C ASN A 58 22.15 7.06 -0.29
N PRO A 59 23.46 7.20 -0.03
CA PRO A 59 24.50 6.91 -1.01
C PRO A 59 24.53 5.45 -1.45
N ASP A 60 24.19 4.52 -0.55
CA ASP A 60 24.17 3.08 -0.82
C ASP A 60 22.88 2.63 -1.53
N GLY A 61 21.88 3.51 -1.65
CA GLY A 61 20.61 3.19 -2.28
C GLY A 61 19.78 2.17 -1.54
N GLN A 62 19.86 2.10 -0.22
CA GLN A 62 19.12 1.13 0.61
C GLN A 62 17.61 1.31 0.45
N ILE A 63 16.87 0.24 0.11
CA ILE A 63 15.44 0.27 -0.17
C ILE A 63 14.56 0.41 1.08
N ASP A 64 15.05 0.04 2.25
CA ASP A 64 14.38 0.17 3.53
C ASP A 64 14.45 1.60 4.09
N GLN A 65 15.37 2.42 3.60
CA GLN A 65 15.49 3.84 3.89
C GLN A 65 14.68 4.70 2.89
N PHE A 66 14.68 6.00 3.12
CA PHE A 66 14.24 6.96 2.12
C PHE A 66 15.27 7.04 0.98
N TYR A 67 14.77 7.22 -0.23
CA TYR A 67 15.60 7.47 -1.42
C TYR A 67 14.85 8.41 -2.37
N LYS A 68 15.59 9.08 -3.23
CA LYS A 68 15.00 9.97 -4.25
C LYS A 68 14.08 9.18 -5.19
N GLY A 69 12.83 9.62 -5.31
CA GLY A 69 11.79 8.95 -6.11
C GLY A 69 10.91 7.99 -5.32
N LYS A 70 11.25 7.66 -4.06
CA LYS A 70 10.40 6.83 -3.21
C LYS A 70 9.07 7.51 -2.95
N ARG A 71 7.97 6.81 -3.15
CA ARG A 71 6.65 7.25 -2.72
C ARG A 71 6.42 6.87 -1.27
N LEU A 72 5.85 7.76 -0.49
CA LEU A 72 5.50 7.42 0.89
C LEU A 72 4.53 6.22 0.90
N GLY A 73 4.78 5.30 1.82
CA GLY A 73 3.96 4.11 1.99
C GLY A 73 4.31 2.94 1.07
N GLU A 74 5.34 3.02 0.23
CA GLU A 74 5.80 1.87 -0.58
C GLU A 74 6.10 0.64 0.26
N ILE A 75 5.60 -0.50 -0.20
CA ILE A 75 5.85 -1.82 0.38
C ILE A 75 6.73 -2.59 -0.59
N TRP A 76 7.93 -2.94 -0.15
CA TRP A 76 8.82 -3.84 -0.85
C TRP A 76 8.58 -5.27 -0.38
N GLY A 77 8.50 -6.21 -1.31
CA GLY A 77 8.28 -7.62 -1.01
C GLY A 77 8.49 -8.50 -2.22
N TYR A 78 8.36 -9.81 -2.01
CA TYR A 78 8.45 -10.81 -3.08
C TYR A 78 7.13 -10.91 -3.85
N THR A 79 7.22 -11.18 -5.13
CA THR A 79 6.06 -11.46 -5.98
C THR A 79 5.62 -12.91 -5.77
N VAL A 80 4.36 -13.11 -5.40
CA VAL A 80 3.78 -14.45 -5.23
C VAL A 80 3.45 -15.05 -6.60
N GLU A 81 3.93 -16.25 -6.87
CA GLU A 81 3.57 -17.05 -8.04
C GLU A 81 2.38 -17.96 -7.76
N GLY A 82 2.27 -18.46 -6.53
CA GLY A 82 1.21 -19.37 -6.08
C GLY A 82 1.56 -20.03 -4.77
N PHE A 83 1.13 -21.28 -4.63
CA PHE A 83 1.44 -22.14 -3.48
C PHE A 83 2.03 -23.45 -3.98
N PHE A 84 2.99 -24.02 -3.27
CA PHE A 84 3.49 -25.36 -3.54
C PHE A 84 2.35 -26.38 -3.39
N GLN A 85 2.17 -27.22 -4.39
CA GLN A 85 1.10 -28.23 -4.43
C GLN A 85 1.51 -29.53 -3.79
N THR A 86 2.81 -29.86 -3.82
CA THR A 86 3.39 -31.08 -3.24
C THR A 86 4.63 -30.77 -2.43
N ASP A 87 5.00 -31.68 -1.52
CA ASP A 87 6.20 -31.55 -0.68
C ASP A 87 7.51 -31.72 -1.45
N THR A 88 7.45 -32.06 -2.74
CA THR A 88 8.64 -32.26 -3.62
C THR A 88 8.74 -31.21 -4.72
N GLU A 89 7.73 -30.37 -4.91
CA GLU A 89 7.71 -29.34 -5.97
C GLU A 89 8.86 -28.34 -5.85
N TYR A 90 9.39 -28.14 -4.64
CA TYR A 90 10.53 -27.24 -4.42
C TYR A 90 11.80 -27.69 -5.18
N LEU A 91 11.91 -28.97 -5.56
CA LEU A 91 13.06 -29.49 -6.30
C LEU A 91 13.18 -28.92 -7.72
N ASP A 92 12.03 -28.52 -8.28
CA ASP A 92 11.92 -27.93 -9.64
C ASP A 92 11.69 -26.41 -9.59
N HIS A 93 11.88 -25.80 -8.41
CA HIS A 93 11.67 -24.36 -8.19
C HIS A 93 12.97 -23.70 -7.69
N ALA A 94 13.10 -22.39 -7.96
CA ALA A 94 14.20 -21.60 -7.42
C ALA A 94 14.31 -21.71 -5.90
N ASP A 95 15.54 -21.75 -5.37
CA ASP A 95 15.80 -21.93 -3.96
C ASP A 95 15.27 -20.76 -3.11
N GLN A 96 14.28 -21.00 -2.24
CA GLN A 96 13.69 -20.02 -1.31
C GLN A 96 14.28 -20.08 0.11
N THR A 97 15.37 -20.76 0.35
CA THR A 97 15.91 -20.92 1.72
C THR A 97 16.36 -19.61 2.35
N LYS A 98 16.67 -18.59 1.54
CA LYS A 98 17.01 -17.23 2.00
C LYS A 98 15.80 -16.34 2.31
N VAL A 99 14.61 -16.75 1.94
CA VAL A 99 13.37 -16.07 2.35
C VAL A 99 13.16 -16.28 3.83
N ASN A 100 12.70 -15.25 4.52
CA ASN A 100 12.47 -15.32 5.96
C ASN A 100 11.56 -16.50 6.31
N ARG A 101 12.08 -17.44 7.13
CA ARG A 101 11.42 -18.69 7.53
C ARG A 101 10.05 -18.50 8.20
N ARG A 102 9.72 -17.30 8.69
CA ARG A 102 8.38 -16.99 9.22
C ARG A 102 7.27 -17.07 8.19
N ILE A 103 7.64 -17.06 6.90
CA ILE A 103 6.70 -17.16 5.78
C ILE A 103 6.50 -18.64 5.39
N GLN A 104 7.36 -19.53 5.85
CA GLN A 104 7.27 -20.96 5.61
C GLN A 104 6.52 -21.65 6.78
N ARG A 105 5.63 -22.56 6.43
CA ARG A 105 4.74 -23.24 7.38
C ARG A 105 5.48 -24.10 8.41
N ASN A 106 6.65 -24.63 8.08
CA ASN A 106 7.38 -25.54 8.94
C ASN A 106 8.82 -25.08 9.19
N TYR A 107 9.10 -24.65 10.44
CA TYR A 107 10.42 -24.17 10.85
C TYR A 107 11.49 -25.27 10.99
N LEU A 108 11.08 -26.54 11.03
CA LEU A 108 11.99 -27.67 11.21
C LEU A 108 12.54 -28.20 9.89
N ILE A 109 11.95 -27.83 8.78
CA ILE A 109 12.32 -28.25 7.44
C ILE A 109 13.00 -27.08 6.71
N ASN A 110 14.13 -27.33 6.07
CA ASN A 110 14.91 -26.30 5.36
C ASN A 110 14.39 -25.97 3.94
N HIS A 111 13.26 -26.53 3.57
CA HIS A 111 12.64 -26.31 2.25
C HIS A 111 11.14 -26.07 2.36
N PRO A 112 10.52 -25.43 1.38
CA PRO A 112 9.06 -25.29 1.30
C PRO A 112 8.34 -26.64 1.22
N VAL A 113 7.13 -26.70 1.74
CA VAL A 113 6.24 -27.85 1.67
C VAL A 113 4.91 -27.45 1.04
N ALA A 114 4.06 -28.43 0.73
CA ALA A 114 2.72 -28.19 0.18
C ALA A 114 1.94 -27.19 1.03
N GLY A 115 1.41 -26.14 0.39
CA GLY A 115 0.68 -25.03 1.00
C GLY A 115 1.54 -23.83 1.42
N ASP A 116 2.87 -23.92 1.33
CA ASP A 116 3.74 -22.76 1.48
C ASP A 116 3.65 -21.84 0.26
N ILE A 117 3.93 -20.54 0.45
CA ILE A 117 3.92 -19.55 -0.63
C ILE A 117 5.11 -19.79 -1.56
N LYS A 118 4.82 -19.83 -2.85
CA LYS A 118 5.78 -19.94 -3.93
C LYS A 118 6.07 -18.55 -4.49
N PHE A 119 7.32 -18.09 -4.39
CA PHE A 119 7.74 -16.79 -4.87
C PHE A 119 8.38 -16.91 -6.26
N LYS A 120 8.24 -15.84 -7.03
CA LYS A 120 8.77 -15.78 -8.39
C LYS A 120 10.22 -15.32 -8.36
N ASP A 121 11.10 -16.08 -9.03
CA ASP A 121 12.44 -15.65 -9.39
C ASP A 121 12.32 -14.56 -10.48
N LEU A 122 12.80 -13.35 -10.18
CA LEU A 122 12.66 -12.20 -11.05
C LEU A 122 13.97 -11.79 -11.72
N ASP A 123 15.10 -12.24 -11.22
CA ASP A 123 16.41 -11.97 -11.80
C ASP A 123 17.00 -13.19 -12.55
N GLY A 124 16.36 -14.37 -12.42
CA GLY A 124 16.70 -15.58 -13.17
C GLY A 124 17.95 -16.29 -12.67
N ASN A 125 18.29 -16.12 -11.40
CA ASN A 125 19.48 -16.71 -10.80
C ASN A 125 19.21 -18.04 -10.06
N GLU A 126 17.96 -18.57 -10.14
CA GLU A 126 17.48 -19.78 -9.51
C GLU A 126 17.49 -19.74 -7.97
N GLU A 127 17.50 -18.53 -7.40
CA GLU A 127 17.47 -18.30 -5.96
C GLU A 127 16.56 -17.13 -5.61
N ILE A 128 15.58 -17.31 -4.73
CA ILE A 128 14.73 -16.24 -4.22
C ILE A 128 15.46 -15.52 -3.09
N SER A 129 15.91 -14.31 -3.35
CA SER A 129 16.72 -13.56 -2.39
C SER A 129 16.41 -12.05 -2.39
N PRO A 130 16.71 -11.36 -1.29
CA PRO A 130 16.55 -9.90 -1.23
C PRO A 130 17.70 -9.14 -1.91
N GLY A 131 18.65 -9.84 -2.53
CA GLY A 131 19.89 -9.24 -3.02
C GLY A 131 20.62 -8.47 -1.93
N ASP A 132 21.21 -7.33 -2.27
CA ASP A 132 21.85 -6.40 -1.32
C ASP A 132 20.85 -5.46 -0.64
N LYS A 133 19.57 -5.57 -0.96
CA LYS A 133 18.50 -4.63 -0.56
C LYS A 133 18.77 -3.19 -0.98
N THR A 134 19.38 -3.02 -2.12
CA THR A 134 19.63 -1.71 -2.74
C THR A 134 18.82 -1.53 -4.01
N LEU A 135 18.68 -0.28 -4.46
CA LEU A 135 18.01 0.03 -5.72
C LEU A 135 18.71 -0.57 -6.95
N SER A 136 20.04 -0.76 -6.87
CA SER A 136 20.84 -1.37 -7.92
C SER A 136 20.80 -2.90 -7.89
N ASN A 137 20.64 -3.50 -6.72
CA ASN A 137 20.52 -4.95 -6.53
C ASN A 137 19.44 -5.29 -5.48
N PRO A 138 18.17 -5.21 -5.86
CA PRO A 138 17.06 -5.57 -4.97
C PRO A 138 16.78 -7.09 -4.95
N GLY A 139 17.55 -7.91 -5.68
CA GLY A 139 17.23 -9.32 -5.89
C GLY A 139 15.83 -9.48 -6.46
N ASP A 140 15.00 -10.33 -5.83
CA ASP A 140 13.62 -10.57 -6.23
C ASP A 140 12.61 -9.63 -5.54
N LEU A 141 13.08 -8.68 -4.74
CA LEU A 141 12.19 -7.70 -4.14
C LEU A 141 11.69 -6.69 -5.19
N ARG A 142 10.41 -6.38 -5.14
CA ARG A 142 9.75 -5.34 -5.94
C ARG A 142 8.78 -4.56 -5.09
N ILE A 143 8.36 -3.39 -5.57
CA ILE A 143 7.27 -2.63 -4.94
C ILE A 143 5.98 -3.38 -5.22
N ILE A 144 5.43 -4.04 -4.19
CA ILE A 144 4.23 -4.88 -4.28
C ILE A 144 2.97 -4.16 -3.80
N GLY A 145 3.09 -3.00 -3.17
CA GLY A 145 1.94 -2.25 -2.68
C GLY A 145 2.30 -0.88 -2.15
N ASN A 146 1.29 -0.19 -1.63
CA ASN A 146 1.44 1.10 -0.97
C ASN A 146 0.38 1.30 0.12
N THR A 147 0.82 1.65 1.33
CA THR A 147 -0.07 1.87 2.49
C THR A 147 -0.76 3.22 2.49
N SER A 148 -0.34 4.17 1.65
CA SER A 148 -0.97 5.49 1.54
C SER A 148 -2.36 5.35 0.91
N PRO A 149 -3.39 5.96 1.52
CA PRO A 149 -4.74 5.94 0.95
C PRO A 149 -4.76 6.64 -0.41
N ARG A 150 -5.45 6.04 -1.38
CA ARG A 150 -5.65 6.59 -2.71
C ARG A 150 -7.14 6.68 -3.03
N TYR A 151 -7.51 7.73 -3.74
CA TYR A 151 -8.88 7.99 -4.18
C TYR A 151 -9.88 7.98 -3.01
N SER A 152 -9.68 8.90 -2.07
CA SER A 152 -10.65 9.17 -1.01
C SER A 152 -11.88 9.80 -1.62
N CYS A 153 -13.04 9.23 -1.37
CA CYS A 153 -14.31 9.71 -1.93
C CYS A 153 -15.40 9.84 -0.86
N SER A 154 -16.35 10.72 -1.13
CA SER A 154 -17.58 10.78 -0.35
C SER A 154 -18.80 11.02 -1.24
N LEU A 155 -19.95 10.52 -0.78
CA LEU A 155 -21.25 10.72 -1.41
C LEU A 155 -22.24 11.18 -0.35
N ASN A 156 -22.81 12.35 -0.57
CA ASN A 156 -23.90 12.89 0.24
C ASN A 156 -25.19 12.82 -0.57
N LEU A 157 -26.21 12.21 -0.01
CA LEU A 157 -27.53 12.14 -0.59
C LEU A 157 -28.53 12.77 0.36
N GLY A 158 -29.49 13.48 -0.16
CA GLY A 158 -30.60 13.99 0.64
C GLY A 158 -31.83 14.28 -0.21
N PHE A 159 -32.98 14.10 0.37
CA PHE A 159 -34.25 14.57 -0.22
C PHE A 159 -35.24 14.98 0.86
N ASN A 160 -36.15 15.85 0.43
CA ASN A 160 -37.31 16.24 1.22
C ASN A 160 -38.56 15.99 0.36
N TYR A 161 -39.53 15.30 0.93
CA TYR A 161 -40.79 15.02 0.27
C TYR A 161 -41.92 14.86 1.28
N SER A 162 -42.96 15.68 1.14
CA SER A 162 -44.22 15.55 1.90
C SER A 162 -44.05 15.43 3.42
N GLY A 163 -43.08 16.16 4.00
CA GLY A 163 -42.75 16.14 5.42
C GLY A 163 -41.76 15.07 5.84
N PHE A 164 -41.24 14.28 4.89
CA PHE A 164 -40.13 13.35 5.14
C PHE A 164 -38.82 13.99 4.70
N ASP A 165 -37.86 14.00 5.59
CA ASP A 165 -36.46 14.34 5.32
C ASP A 165 -35.59 13.10 5.38
N PHE A 166 -34.81 12.90 4.33
CA PHE A 166 -33.81 11.84 4.27
C PHE A 166 -32.43 12.43 4.05
N SER A 167 -31.42 11.91 4.74
CA SER A 167 -30.02 12.19 4.47
C SER A 167 -29.18 10.96 4.66
N ALA A 168 -28.22 10.72 3.76
CA ALA A 168 -27.23 9.67 3.87
C ALA A 168 -25.86 10.21 3.49
N PHE A 169 -24.85 9.76 4.21
CA PHE A 169 -23.46 10.08 3.96
C PHE A 169 -22.65 8.80 3.85
N PHE A 170 -21.91 8.67 2.75
CA PHE A 170 -20.98 7.58 2.49
C PHE A 170 -19.59 8.15 2.34
N GLN A 171 -18.59 7.47 2.90
CA GLN A 171 -17.18 7.81 2.74
C GLN A 171 -16.39 6.53 2.52
N GLY A 172 -15.39 6.60 1.64
CA GLY A 172 -14.56 5.46 1.32
C GLY A 172 -13.19 5.83 0.80
N ILE A 173 -12.32 4.84 0.79
CA ILE A 173 -11.00 4.85 0.16
C ILE A 173 -11.00 3.71 -0.84
N MET A 174 -10.77 4.02 -2.13
CA MET A 174 -10.88 3.01 -3.19
C MET A 174 -9.66 2.08 -3.26
N LYS A 175 -8.47 2.60 -2.89
CA LYS A 175 -7.24 1.80 -2.94
C LYS A 175 -6.35 2.12 -1.75
N ARG A 176 -6.00 1.08 -1.02
CA ARG A 176 -5.00 1.09 0.04
C ARG A 176 -4.54 -0.33 0.28
N ASP A 177 -3.24 -0.55 0.25
CA ASP A 177 -2.69 -1.84 0.63
C ASP A 177 -2.44 -1.84 2.14
N TRP A 178 -2.65 -2.98 2.78
CA TRP A 178 -2.38 -3.16 4.18
C TRP A 178 -1.29 -4.20 4.35
N TRP A 179 -0.29 -3.87 5.15
CA TRP A 179 0.77 -4.79 5.49
C TRP A 179 0.62 -5.21 6.96
N PRO A 180 0.47 -6.51 7.24
CA PRO A 180 0.40 -6.97 8.63
C PRO A 180 1.70 -6.61 9.35
N GLY A 181 1.58 -5.90 10.45
CA GLY A 181 2.72 -5.52 11.28
C GLY A 181 3.44 -6.73 11.87
N LYS A 182 4.63 -6.49 12.45
CA LYS A 182 5.44 -7.55 13.05
C LYS A 182 4.90 -8.07 14.40
N ASP A 183 3.80 -7.52 14.89
CA ASP A 183 3.30 -7.70 16.25
C ASP A 183 2.15 -8.71 16.33
N ASN A 184 2.35 -9.89 15.70
CA ASN A 184 1.49 -11.05 15.93
C ASN A 184 2.32 -12.31 16.12
#